data_d16029cd7b92087bab836f68bb1065d8
#
_entry.id   d16029cd7b92087bab836f68bb1065d8
#
_cell.length_a   1.000
_cell.length_b   1.000
_cell.length_c   1.000
_cell.angle_alpha   90.00
_cell.angle_beta   90.00
_cell.angle_gamma   90.00
#
_symmetry.space_group_name_H-M   'P 1'
#
loop_
_entity.id
_entity.type
_entity.pdbx_description
1 polymer ?
#
loop_
_entity_poly.entity_id
_entity_poly.type
_entity_poly.pdbx_seq_one_letter_code
_entity_poly.pdbx_strand_id
1 'polypeptide(L)'
;MPTLLSNLASTKSTDEPVYIALATSSHRGNYQLKTDHLTELFSVFPEPNKILGDDPRIGQGRGKPLPDIYLLALETINIELRNQGKTEIKPEECLVFEDAVPGVEAGRRAGMQVAWCPHPGLLGAFKGREEEVLAGATGSHKEEEKTEAEKEAEELQA
;
A
#
# COMPACT_ATOMS: atom_id res chain seq x y z
N MET A 1 -5.70 24.38 -9.98
CA MET A 1 -4.30 23.93 -10.22
C MET A 1 -4.34 22.43 -10.47
N PRO A 2 -3.64 21.89 -11.48
CA PRO A 2 -3.49 20.46 -11.62
C PRO A 2 -2.82 19.91 -10.36
N THR A 3 -3.38 18.84 -9.82
CA THR A 3 -2.79 18.16 -8.66
C THR A 3 -1.61 17.29 -9.12
N LEU A 4 -0.75 16.86 -8.19
CA LEU A 4 0.29 15.87 -8.49
C LEU A 4 -0.33 14.63 -9.17
N LEU A 5 -1.45 14.14 -8.67
CA LEU A 5 -2.15 12.97 -9.22
C LEU A 5 -2.60 13.18 -10.66
N SER A 6 -3.20 14.34 -10.99
CA SER A 6 -3.63 14.60 -12.37
C SER A 6 -2.44 14.76 -13.32
N ASN A 7 -1.34 15.34 -12.86
CA ASN A 7 -0.10 15.43 -13.63
C ASN A 7 0.47 14.02 -13.91
N LEU A 8 0.56 13.15 -12.90
CA LEU A 8 1.01 11.77 -13.06
C LEU A 8 0.09 10.98 -14.00
N ALA A 9 -1.23 11.09 -13.83
CA ALA A 9 -2.20 10.42 -14.69
C ALA A 9 -2.09 10.85 -16.17
N SER A 10 -1.71 12.11 -16.44
CA SER A 10 -1.55 12.62 -17.79
C SER A 10 -0.35 12.02 -18.53
N THR A 11 0.64 11.46 -17.81
CA THR A 11 1.81 10.82 -18.43
C THR A 11 1.48 9.49 -19.11
N LYS A 12 0.32 8.90 -18.86
CA LYS A 12 -0.08 7.58 -19.40
C LYS A 12 0.01 7.52 -20.95
N SER A 13 -0.11 8.67 -21.62
CA SER A 13 -0.06 8.80 -23.06
C SER A 13 1.31 9.28 -23.60
N THR A 14 2.33 9.31 -22.76
CA THR A 14 3.69 9.72 -23.14
C THR A 14 4.58 8.50 -23.39
N ASP A 15 5.80 8.75 -23.88
CA ASP A 15 6.81 7.71 -24.10
C ASP A 15 7.32 7.11 -22.78
N GLU A 16 7.20 7.85 -21.66
CA GLU A 16 7.57 7.43 -20.31
C GLU A 16 6.34 7.48 -19.38
N PRO A 17 5.41 6.53 -19.48
CA PRO A 17 4.18 6.55 -18.72
C PRO A 17 4.42 6.21 -17.24
N VAL A 18 3.78 6.96 -16.35
CA VAL A 18 3.67 6.62 -14.93
C VAL A 18 2.31 5.98 -14.69
N TYR A 19 2.32 4.82 -14.05
CA TYR A 19 1.11 4.10 -13.63
C TYR A 19 0.84 4.39 -12.16
N ILE A 20 -0.43 4.60 -11.83
CA ILE A 20 -0.84 4.94 -10.48
C ILE A 20 -1.87 3.94 -9.96
N ALA A 21 -1.77 3.62 -8.68
CA ALA A 21 -2.74 2.81 -7.95
C ALA A 21 -3.02 3.41 -6.58
N LEU A 22 -4.18 3.10 -6.02
CA LEU A 22 -4.57 3.41 -4.66
C LEU A 22 -4.55 2.13 -3.83
N ALA A 23 -3.85 2.15 -2.69
CA ALA A 23 -3.79 1.05 -1.75
C ALA A 23 -4.09 1.55 -0.33
N THR A 24 -5.28 1.26 0.18
CA THR A 24 -5.75 1.74 1.49
C THR A 24 -6.24 0.60 2.37
N SER A 25 -5.95 0.66 3.68
CA SER A 25 -6.53 -0.26 4.67
C SER A 25 -8.02 0.00 4.94
N SER A 26 -8.60 1.08 4.43
CA SER A 26 -10.03 1.35 4.55
C SER A 26 -10.84 0.33 3.77
N HIS A 27 -11.85 -0.25 4.43
CA HIS A 27 -12.87 -1.05 3.76
C HIS A 27 -13.76 -0.18 2.87
N ARG A 28 -14.43 -0.77 1.90
CA ARG A 28 -15.22 -0.07 0.86
C ARG A 28 -16.16 0.99 1.42
N GLY A 29 -16.94 0.69 2.45
CA GLY A 29 -17.85 1.66 3.06
C GLY A 29 -17.13 2.89 3.62
N ASN A 30 -16.06 2.68 4.36
CA ASN A 30 -15.25 3.77 4.92
C ASN A 30 -14.49 4.56 3.83
N TYR A 31 -14.05 3.88 2.79
CA TYR A 31 -13.44 4.52 1.63
C TYR A 31 -14.43 5.48 0.97
N GLN A 32 -15.64 5.03 0.68
CA GLN A 32 -16.70 5.85 0.08
C GLN A 32 -16.99 7.10 0.92
N LEU A 33 -17.23 6.93 2.23
CA LEU A 33 -17.48 8.07 3.15
C LEU A 33 -16.35 9.12 3.13
N LYS A 34 -15.11 8.68 2.93
CA LYS A 34 -13.94 9.56 2.89
C LYS A 34 -13.75 10.24 1.53
N THR A 35 -14.26 9.67 0.45
CA THR A 35 -13.91 10.09 -0.92
C THR A 35 -15.08 10.60 -1.74
N ASP A 36 -16.34 10.42 -1.32
CA ASP A 36 -17.52 10.82 -2.07
C ASP A 36 -17.55 12.31 -2.41
N HIS A 37 -16.97 13.16 -1.55
CA HIS A 37 -16.82 14.59 -1.79
C HIS A 37 -15.56 14.96 -2.59
N LEU A 38 -14.72 13.99 -2.95
CA LEU A 38 -13.45 14.13 -3.65
C LEU A 38 -13.43 13.31 -4.96
N THR A 39 -14.58 13.09 -5.57
CA THR A 39 -14.74 12.22 -6.74
C THR A 39 -13.82 12.59 -7.89
N GLU A 40 -13.65 13.88 -8.18
CA GLU A 40 -12.75 14.36 -9.23
C GLU A 40 -11.30 13.96 -8.94
N LEU A 41 -10.84 14.12 -7.68
CA LEU A 41 -9.48 13.76 -7.27
C LEU A 41 -9.22 12.26 -7.40
N PHE A 42 -10.19 11.42 -6.98
CA PHE A 42 -10.04 9.96 -6.97
C PHE A 42 -10.40 9.30 -8.31
N SER A 43 -10.97 10.04 -9.26
CA SER A 43 -11.28 9.54 -10.61
C SER A 43 -10.02 9.20 -11.43
N VAL A 44 -8.87 9.72 -11.05
CA VAL A 44 -7.58 9.44 -11.72
C VAL A 44 -7.11 8.00 -11.54
N PHE A 45 -7.60 7.30 -10.51
CA PHE A 45 -7.28 5.89 -10.28
C PHE A 45 -8.26 5.00 -11.04
N PRO A 46 -7.79 4.16 -11.97
CA PRO A 46 -8.64 3.14 -12.59
C PRO A 46 -9.23 2.20 -11.53
N GLU A 47 -10.48 1.75 -11.72
CA GLU A 47 -11.14 0.86 -10.75
C GLU A 47 -10.33 -0.41 -10.40
N PRO A 48 -9.70 -1.12 -11.36
CA PRO A 48 -8.88 -2.28 -11.04
C PRO A 48 -7.67 -1.97 -10.15
N ASN A 49 -7.20 -0.71 -10.18
CA ASN A 49 -6.01 -0.25 -9.44
C ASN A 49 -6.38 0.39 -8.09
N LYS A 50 -7.64 0.28 -7.66
CA LYS A 50 -8.09 0.67 -6.32
C LYS A 50 -8.16 -0.56 -5.43
N ILE A 51 -7.15 -0.74 -4.60
CA ILE A 51 -7.04 -1.86 -3.66
C ILE A 51 -7.46 -1.38 -2.28
N LEU A 52 -8.54 -1.93 -1.78
CA LEU A 52 -9.14 -1.58 -0.48
C LEU A 52 -8.82 -2.65 0.57
N GLY A 53 -8.98 -2.32 1.84
CA GLY A 53 -8.66 -3.22 2.94
C GLY A 53 -9.53 -4.48 3.03
N ASP A 54 -10.67 -4.49 2.35
CA ASP A 54 -11.59 -5.62 2.21
C ASP A 54 -11.56 -6.25 0.80
N ASP A 55 -10.51 -6.02 0.04
CA ASP A 55 -10.33 -6.67 -1.26
C ASP A 55 -10.21 -8.20 -1.07
N PRO A 56 -11.09 -9.00 -1.70
CA PRO A 56 -11.13 -10.44 -1.48
C PRO A 56 -9.86 -11.18 -1.94
N ARG A 57 -9.00 -10.52 -2.72
CA ARG A 57 -7.72 -11.05 -3.16
C ARG A 57 -6.64 -10.95 -2.08
N ILE A 58 -6.88 -10.15 -1.03
CA ILE A 58 -6.02 -10.06 0.15
C ILE A 58 -6.52 -11.07 1.18
N GLY A 59 -5.68 -11.98 1.62
CA GLY A 59 -6.02 -12.97 2.65
C GLY A 59 -6.40 -12.30 3.98
N GLN A 60 -7.24 -12.95 4.77
CA GLN A 60 -7.60 -12.48 6.10
C GLN A 60 -6.33 -12.31 6.96
N GLY A 61 -6.23 -11.21 7.70
CA GLY A 61 -5.06 -10.90 8.52
C GLY A 61 -3.82 -10.42 7.73
N ARG A 62 -3.91 -10.29 6.41
CA ARG A 62 -2.80 -9.91 5.54
C ARG A 62 -2.78 -8.42 5.17
N GLY A 63 -3.39 -7.58 6.00
CA GLY A 63 -3.30 -6.12 5.87
C GLY A 63 -1.92 -5.55 6.22
N LYS A 64 -1.74 -4.23 6.04
CA LYS A 64 -0.53 -3.52 6.47
C LYS A 64 -0.23 -3.83 7.94
N PRO A 65 1.03 -4.15 8.27
CA PRO A 65 2.28 -3.93 7.56
C PRO A 65 2.75 -5.07 6.65
N LEU A 66 1.92 -6.07 6.36
CA LEU A 66 2.26 -7.05 5.34
C LEU A 66 2.21 -6.42 3.95
N PRO A 67 3.05 -6.88 3.01
CA PRO A 67 3.24 -6.22 1.71
C PRO A 67 2.11 -6.44 0.71
N ASP A 68 1.17 -7.33 1.02
CA ASP A 68 0.19 -7.89 0.10
C ASP A 68 -0.59 -6.84 -0.67
N ILE A 69 -1.02 -5.77 -0.01
CA ILE A 69 -1.82 -4.72 -0.64
C ILE A 69 -1.05 -3.98 -1.75
N TYR A 70 0.25 -3.75 -1.56
CA TYR A 70 1.08 -3.08 -2.55
C TYR A 70 1.49 -4.03 -3.68
N LEU A 71 1.81 -5.28 -3.36
CA LEU A 71 2.09 -6.30 -4.36
C LEU A 71 0.87 -6.57 -5.23
N LEU A 72 -0.34 -6.59 -4.65
CA LEU A 72 -1.57 -6.73 -5.40
C LEU A 72 -1.83 -5.50 -6.31
N ALA A 73 -1.57 -4.29 -5.81
CA ALA A 73 -1.70 -3.07 -6.61
C ALA A 73 -0.75 -3.08 -7.81
N LEU A 74 0.49 -3.50 -7.62
CA LEU A 74 1.46 -3.68 -8.71
C LEU A 74 1.01 -4.75 -9.70
N GLU A 75 0.52 -5.89 -9.20
CA GLU A 75 0.04 -6.96 -10.07
C GLU A 75 -1.14 -6.53 -10.96
N THR A 76 -2.08 -5.72 -10.44
CA THR A 76 -3.17 -5.20 -11.29
C THR A 76 -2.66 -4.36 -12.46
N ILE A 77 -1.61 -3.55 -12.24
CA ILE A 77 -0.95 -2.78 -13.29
C ILE A 77 -0.23 -3.71 -14.26
N ASN A 78 0.50 -4.70 -13.76
CA ASN A 78 1.27 -5.64 -14.57
C ASN A 78 0.37 -6.53 -15.44
N ILE A 79 -0.83 -6.89 -14.97
CA ILE A 79 -1.83 -7.56 -15.81
C ILE A 79 -2.20 -6.69 -17.02
N GLU A 80 -2.43 -5.38 -16.82
CA GLU A 80 -2.72 -4.45 -17.92
C GLU A 80 -1.54 -4.37 -18.91
N LEU A 81 -0.31 -4.27 -18.38
CA LEU A 81 0.91 -4.21 -19.20
C LEU A 81 1.12 -5.48 -20.02
N ARG A 82 0.98 -6.66 -19.42
CA ARG A 82 1.06 -7.95 -20.14
C ARG A 82 0.06 -8.04 -21.27
N ASN A 83 -1.18 -7.62 -21.03
CA ASN A 83 -2.24 -7.62 -22.05
C ASN A 83 -1.93 -6.68 -23.22
N GLN A 84 -1.12 -5.64 -22.97
CA GLN A 84 -0.65 -4.70 -24.00
C GLN A 84 0.68 -5.13 -24.64
N GLY A 85 1.26 -6.26 -24.27
CA GLY A 85 2.58 -6.72 -24.73
C GLY A 85 3.73 -5.84 -24.23
N LYS A 86 3.54 -5.11 -23.13
CA LYS A 86 4.54 -4.25 -22.50
C LYS A 86 5.31 -4.98 -21.41
N THR A 87 6.49 -4.44 -21.09
CA THR A 87 7.32 -4.94 -19.98
C THR A 87 6.63 -4.67 -18.64
N GLU A 88 6.67 -5.65 -17.75
CA GLU A 88 6.18 -5.53 -16.39
C GLU A 88 7.07 -4.62 -15.54
N ILE A 89 6.45 -3.92 -14.61
CA ILE A 89 7.13 -3.08 -13.61
C ILE A 89 7.55 -3.97 -12.44
N LYS A 90 8.77 -3.76 -11.94
CA LYS A 90 9.29 -4.45 -10.77
C LYS A 90 9.03 -3.65 -9.49
N PRO A 91 9.01 -4.29 -8.31
CA PRO A 91 8.82 -3.59 -7.04
C PRO A 91 9.80 -2.44 -6.81
N GLU A 92 11.08 -2.61 -7.15
CA GLU A 92 12.12 -1.58 -6.99
C GLU A 92 11.92 -0.35 -7.88
N GLU A 93 11.07 -0.43 -8.90
CA GLU A 93 10.68 0.67 -9.79
C GLU A 93 9.44 1.42 -9.27
N CYS A 94 8.87 0.98 -8.15
CA CYS A 94 7.67 1.57 -7.55
C CYS A 94 8.02 2.54 -6.42
N LEU A 95 7.26 3.63 -6.34
CA LEU A 95 7.30 4.58 -5.23
C LEU A 95 5.94 4.61 -4.51
N VAL A 96 5.97 4.32 -3.22
CA VAL A 96 4.80 4.39 -2.33
C VAL A 96 4.82 5.72 -1.59
N PHE A 97 3.70 6.44 -1.58
CA PHE A 97 3.46 7.58 -0.70
C PHE A 97 2.60 7.12 0.47
N GLU A 98 3.09 7.25 1.68
CA GLU A 98 2.42 6.78 2.90
C GLU A 98 2.52 7.78 4.05
N ASP A 99 1.46 7.86 4.84
CA ASP A 99 1.40 8.69 6.05
C ASP A 99 1.62 7.88 7.33
N ALA A 100 1.22 6.62 7.34
CA ALA A 100 1.22 5.74 8.52
C ALA A 100 2.42 4.77 8.53
N VAL A 101 3.01 4.57 9.71
CA VAL A 101 4.17 3.69 9.90
C VAL A 101 3.95 2.26 9.40
N PRO A 102 2.80 1.59 9.67
CA PRO A 102 2.55 0.26 9.11
C PRO A 102 2.54 0.21 7.58
N GLY A 103 2.14 1.30 6.93
CA GLY A 103 2.16 1.40 5.47
C GLY A 103 3.57 1.59 4.93
N VAL A 104 4.42 2.36 5.61
CA VAL A 104 5.86 2.47 5.27
C VAL A 104 6.51 1.10 5.34
N GLU A 105 6.28 0.36 6.44
CA GLU A 105 6.82 -0.98 6.61
C GLU A 105 6.32 -1.95 5.52
N ALA A 106 5.04 -1.91 5.19
CA ALA A 106 4.47 -2.71 4.12
C ALA A 106 5.11 -2.42 2.75
N GLY A 107 5.33 -1.13 2.41
CA GLY A 107 6.01 -0.72 1.18
C GLY A 107 7.44 -1.22 1.12
N ARG A 108 8.18 -1.11 2.21
CA ARG A 108 9.56 -1.63 2.31
C ARG A 108 9.62 -3.14 2.18
N ARG A 109 8.72 -3.86 2.83
CA ARG A 109 8.59 -5.33 2.71
C ARG A 109 8.19 -5.77 1.31
N ALA A 110 7.45 -4.94 0.57
CA ALA A 110 7.14 -5.18 -0.84
C ALA A 110 8.35 -4.98 -1.78
N GLY A 111 9.50 -4.52 -1.28
CA GLY A 111 10.68 -4.21 -2.09
C GLY A 111 10.58 -2.86 -2.82
N MET A 112 9.64 -2.00 -2.42
CA MET A 112 9.38 -0.72 -3.05
C MET A 112 10.11 0.44 -2.36
N GLN A 113 10.29 1.54 -3.08
CA GLN A 113 10.70 2.80 -2.49
C GLN A 113 9.52 3.43 -1.75
N VAL A 114 9.78 4.15 -0.66
CA VAL A 114 8.73 4.76 0.15
C VAL A 114 9.06 6.21 0.44
N ALA A 115 8.12 7.10 0.17
CA ALA A 115 8.09 8.47 0.64
C ALA A 115 7.14 8.56 1.84
N TRP A 116 7.68 8.76 3.02
CA TRP A 116 6.88 8.93 4.22
C TRP A 116 6.41 10.37 4.37
N CYS A 117 5.09 10.58 4.37
CA CYS A 117 4.42 11.88 4.46
C CYS A 117 3.56 11.94 5.73
N PRO A 118 4.15 11.92 6.94
CA PRO A 118 3.40 11.82 8.17
C PRO A 118 2.58 13.08 8.47
N HIS A 119 1.44 12.90 9.13
CA HIS A 119 0.77 14.01 9.80
C HIS A 119 1.67 14.62 10.89
N PRO A 120 1.65 15.93 11.13
CA PRO A 120 2.53 16.58 12.10
C PRO A 120 2.55 15.95 13.50
N GLY A 121 1.40 15.47 13.99
CA GLY A 121 1.32 14.76 15.28
C GLY A 121 2.07 13.42 15.27
N LEU A 122 2.01 12.68 14.18
CA LEU A 122 2.75 11.41 14.03
C LEU A 122 4.25 11.66 13.90
N LEU A 123 4.63 12.69 13.14
CA LEU A 123 6.04 13.09 12.99
C LEU A 123 6.64 13.44 14.37
N GLY A 124 5.89 14.12 15.23
CA GLY A 124 6.32 14.46 16.60
C GLY A 124 6.57 13.21 17.44
N ALA A 125 5.74 12.17 17.33
CA ALA A 125 5.87 10.91 18.06
C ALA A 125 7.10 10.08 17.63
N PHE A 126 7.57 10.24 16.41
CA PHE A 126 8.73 9.51 15.86
C PHE A 126 9.97 10.41 15.69
N LYS A 127 9.97 11.59 16.34
CA LYS A 127 11.12 12.50 16.28
C LYS A 127 12.41 11.81 16.73
N GLY A 128 13.43 11.82 15.85
CA GLY A 128 14.71 11.16 16.05
C GLY A 128 14.70 9.65 15.74
N ARG A 129 13.59 9.12 15.24
CA ARG A 129 13.43 7.72 14.79
C ARG A 129 12.97 7.64 13.32
N GLU A 130 13.12 8.71 12.57
CA GLU A 130 12.64 8.82 11.20
C GLU A 130 13.34 7.79 10.28
N GLU A 131 14.64 7.57 10.50
CA GLU A 131 15.39 6.56 9.74
C GLU A 131 14.91 5.14 10.02
N GLU A 132 14.55 4.83 11.28
CA GLU A 132 13.98 3.55 11.68
C GLU A 132 12.63 3.31 10.99
N VAL A 133 11.78 4.34 10.92
CA VAL A 133 10.50 4.28 10.18
C VAL A 133 10.76 4.02 8.71
N LEU A 134 11.63 4.81 8.08
CA LEU A 134 11.94 4.69 6.65
C LEU A 134 12.61 3.36 6.29
N ALA A 135 13.33 2.76 7.23
CA ALA A 135 13.90 1.43 7.07
C ALA A 135 12.85 0.30 7.17
N GLY A 136 11.63 0.60 7.65
CA GLY A 136 10.61 -0.40 7.96
C GLY A 136 10.96 -1.28 9.16
N ALA A 137 11.77 -0.74 10.09
CA ALA A 137 12.36 -1.49 11.21
C ALA A 137 11.69 -1.18 12.57
N THR A 138 10.53 -0.50 12.58
CA THR A 138 9.86 -0.08 13.80
C THR A 138 9.29 -1.24 14.61
N GLY A 139 9.22 -2.45 14.04
CA GLY A 139 8.68 -3.63 14.70
C GLY A 139 7.22 -3.46 15.12
N SER A 140 6.45 -2.66 14.39
CA SER A 140 5.02 -2.41 14.64
C SER A 140 4.18 -3.70 14.62
N HIS A 141 4.76 -4.77 14.08
CA HIS A 141 4.38 -6.16 14.30
C HIS A 141 5.63 -6.95 14.68
N LYS A 142 5.86 -7.11 15.95
CA LYS A 142 6.31 -8.41 16.39
C LYS A 142 5.23 -9.36 15.91
N GLU A 143 5.55 -10.30 15.00
CA GLU A 143 4.78 -11.51 14.93
C GLU A 143 4.55 -11.87 16.38
N GLU A 144 3.27 -11.97 16.80
CA GLU A 144 2.97 -12.65 18.04
C GLU A 144 3.55 -14.04 17.80
N GLU A 145 4.76 -14.26 18.28
CA GLU A 145 5.25 -15.62 18.48
C GLU A 145 4.18 -16.23 19.35
N LYS A 146 3.33 -17.05 18.73
CA LYS A 146 2.37 -17.87 19.48
C LYS A 146 3.18 -18.48 20.58
N THR A 147 2.83 -18.17 21.81
CA THR A 147 3.52 -18.73 22.96
C THR A 147 3.48 -20.26 22.83
N GLU A 148 4.48 -20.97 23.33
CA GLU A 148 4.49 -22.44 23.26
C GLU A 148 3.17 -23.02 23.78
N ALA A 149 2.54 -22.36 24.78
CA ALA A 149 1.23 -22.72 25.32
C ALA A 149 0.09 -22.60 24.27
N GLU A 150 0.15 -21.66 23.35
CA GLU A 150 -0.86 -21.51 22.28
C GLU A 150 -0.66 -22.55 21.16
N LYS A 151 0.59 -22.93 20.89
CA LYS A 151 0.91 -24.02 19.96
C LYS A 151 0.47 -25.39 20.52
N GLU A 152 0.73 -25.62 21.82
CA GLU A 152 0.27 -26.84 22.50
C GLU A 152 -1.26 -26.93 22.57
N ALA A 153 -1.98 -25.79 22.72
CA ALA A 153 -3.43 -25.77 22.75
C ALA A 153 -4.06 -26.07 21.37
N GLU A 154 -3.42 -25.69 20.27
CA GLU A 154 -3.85 -26.05 18.90
C GLU A 154 -3.58 -27.54 18.59
N GLU A 155 -2.46 -28.09 19.05
CA GLU A 155 -2.15 -29.53 18.87
C GLU A 155 -3.09 -30.46 19.65
N LEU A 156 -3.61 -30.00 20.80
CA LEU A 156 -4.56 -30.76 21.63
C LEU A 156 -6.01 -30.74 21.08
N GLN A 157 -6.32 -29.90 20.08
CA GLN A 157 -7.64 -29.79 19.47
C GLN A 157 -7.70 -30.39 18.04
N ALA A 158 -6.59 -30.94 17.55
CA ALA A 158 -6.49 -31.62 16.25
C ALA A 158 -6.62 -33.14 16.39
#